data_9f72ebfefafb02f0b56632aa459b890f
#
_entry.id   9f72ebfefafb02f0b56632aa459b890f
#
_cell.length_a   1.000
_cell.length_b   1.000
_cell.length_c   1.000
_cell.angle_alpha   90.00
_cell.angle_beta   90.00
_cell.angle_gamma   90.00
#
_symmetry.space_group_name_H-M   'P 1'
#
loop_
_entity.id
_entity.type
_entity.pdbx_description
1 polymer ?
#
loop_
_entity_poly.entity_id
_entity_poly.type
_entity_poly.pdbx_seq_one_letter_code
_entity_poly.pdbx_strand_id
1 'polypeptide(L)'
;AKAEVRLSVPPLVEVMRGEPVTLDCTPLGAHDHFVLEWFLADRSGVRHRLASAELHGTELQDKVHDSRGRSPPYQLDSRGRLVLAEAQVGDERDYVCLVRAGAAGTAEATARLNVFAKPEATEVSPNRGTLSVMEDFAQEIATCNSRNGNPAPQITWYRNGQRLEVPMEVNSEGYMTSRTVREASGLLSLTSTLYLRLHKADRDASFHCSVHYRLPTGRHGRLDSPSFRLTLHYPTEHVQFWSGSPSTTAGWVREGDSVQLFCRGDGSPNPEYTFFRLQDKQEDVLKTNLEGNLTLEGVQRSQSGTYGCRVEDYDAAEDAELSKTLELHVAYLDPLELSTGEELSLPLGNSTTVNCSVRGLPTPALRWTKDSVPLGDNPTLSLRSITFDSAGTYTCEASMPTVPILSRTRSFKLLVQGPPELRAEETQPKAEGSWREGDEVRLICYARGYPEPKLSWSQLGGSLAEPAPGGQGWVSSSLTLKVTSALSRDGISCEASNPYGNDRHVFHFGTVAPQTSQAGVAVMAVAVSVGVLLFVVAAFYCMRRKGQPGCCRRGEKGSPPPGEPELSHSGSERPEQTGLLVGSASGGARHGSRGFGDEC
;
A
#
# COMPACT_ATOMS: atom_id res chain seq x y z
N ALA A 1 86.51 -30.16 23.06
CA ALA A 1 85.76 -30.20 21.78
C ALA A 1 85.88 -28.79 21.19
N LYS A 2 86.51 -28.63 20.01
CA LYS A 2 86.46 -27.36 19.25
C LYS A 2 85.04 -27.11 18.87
N ALA A 3 84.44 -25.95 19.28
CA ALA A 3 83.10 -25.56 18.89
C ALA A 3 83.12 -25.34 17.36
N GLU A 4 82.37 -26.19 16.66
CA GLU A 4 82.12 -26.06 15.21
C GLU A 4 81.17 -24.91 14.95
N VAL A 5 81.47 -24.02 14.02
CA VAL A 5 80.62 -22.89 13.70
C VAL A 5 79.27 -23.41 13.11
N ARG A 6 78.13 -22.95 13.64
CA ARG A 6 76.83 -23.23 13.07
C ARG A 6 76.14 -21.90 12.75
N LEU A 7 75.24 -21.91 11.73
CA LEU A 7 74.50 -20.71 11.30
C LEU A 7 73.02 -20.82 11.56
N SER A 8 72.45 -19.72 11.98
CA SER A 8 71.01 -19.52 12.00
C SER A 8 70.65 -18.64 10.79
N VAL A 9 70.04 -19.24 9.79
CA VAL A 9 69.57 -18.56 8.57
C VAL A 9 68.14 -18.99 8.32
N PRO A 10 67.16 -18.08 8.18
CA PRO A 10 65.83 -18.42 7.74
C PRO A 10 65.88 -19.07 6.36
N PRO A 11 65.40 -20.32 6.18
CA PRO A 11 65.55 -21.04 4.90
C PRO A 11 64.70 -20.41 3.78
N LEU A 12 63.62 -19.68 4.18
CA LEU A 12 62.70 -18.99 3.27
C LEU A 12 62.42 -17.60 3.82
N VAL A 13 62.57 -16.58 2.98
CA VAL A 13 62.23 -15.20 3.25
C VAL A 13 61.24 -14.75 2.18
N GLU A 14 60.09 -14.23 2.62
CA GLU A 14 59.00 -13.78 1.77
C GLU A 14 58.79 -12.28 1.94
N VAL A 15 58.68 -11.55 0.84
CA VAL A 15 58.53 -10.09 0.83
C VAL A 15 57.59 -9.63 -0.29
N MET A 16 56.96 -8.48 -0.10
CA MET A 16 56.23 -7.83 -1.20
C MET A 16 57.23 -7.09 -2.13
N ARG A 17 56.94 -7.07 -3.41
CA ARG A 17 57.69 -6.27 -4.38
C ARG A 17 57.68 -4.80 -3.97
N GLY A 18 58.84 -4.18 -4.03
CA GLY A 18 59.05 -2.77 -3.66
C GLY A 18 59.29 -2.55 -2.16
N GLU A 19 59.10 -3.56 -1.33
CA GLU A 19 59.43 -3.47 0.09
C GLU A 19 60.89 -3.82 0.36
N PRO A 20 61.51 -3.25 1.40
CA PRO A 20 62.86 -3.62 1.82
C PRO A 20 62.84 -5.02 2.46
N VAL A 21 63.88 -5.76 2.22
CA VAL A 21 64.07 -7.08 2.82
C VAL A 21 65.47 -7.23 3.39
N THR A 22 65.57 -7.88 4.53
CA THR A 22 66.82 -8.20 5.20
C THR A 22 67.00 -9.71 5.29
N LEU A 23 68.10 -10.23 4.76
CA LEU A 23 68.48 -11.63 4.90
C LEU A 23 69.43 -11.75 6.08
N ASP A 24 69.03 -12.54 7.05
CA ASP A 24 69.78 -12.74 8.28
C ASP A 24 70.68 -13.95 8.18
N CYS A 25 71.90 -13.82 8.69
CA CYS A 25 72.87 -14.90 8.80
C CYS A 25 73.64 -14.71 10.10
N THR A 26 73.22 -15.39 11.15
CA THR A 26 73.82 -15.25 12.46
C THR A 26 74.57 -16.49 12.86
N PRO A 27 75.93 -16.38 13.10
CA PRO A 27 76.66 -17.49 13.65
C PRO A 27 76.24 -17.82 15.07
N LEU A 28 76.07 -19.11 15.31
CA LEU A 28 75.73 -19.62 16.64
C LEU A 28 76.94 -20.00 17.42
N GLY A 29 77.17 -19.42 18.58
CA GLY A 29 78.33 -19.60 19.45
C GLY A 29 79.09 -18.31 19.68
N ALA A 30 79.97 -18.28 20.63
CA ALA A 30 80.87 -17.13 20.87
C ALA A 30 82.05 -17.16 19.94
N HIS A 31 82.04 -16.29 18.93
CA HIS A 31 83.13 -16.07 18.01
C HIS A 31 83.51 -14.60 18.05
N ASP A 32 84.70 -14.30 18.51
CA ASP A 32 85.19 -12.93 18.67
C ASP A 32 85.55 -12.26 17.31
N HIS A 33 85.91 -13.06 16.32
CA HIS A 33 86.24 -12.57 14.96
C HIS A 33 85.80 -13.58 13.93
N PHE A 34 85.10 -13.12 12.90
CA PHE A 34 84.70 -13.92 11.75
C PHE A 34 84.52 -13.07 10.50
N VAL A 35 84.70 -13.69 9.34
CA VAL A 35 84.37 -13.11 8.03
C VAL A 35 83.11 -13.73 7.50
N LEU A 36 82.16 -12.88 7.18
CA LEU A 36 80.89 -13.25 6.59
C LEU A 36 80.85 -12.83 5.16
N GLU A 37 80.52 -13.76 4.24
CA GLU A 37 80.39 -13.51 2.84
C GLU A 37 79.02 -13.92 2.31
N TRP A 38 78.41 -13.05 1.51
CA TRP A 38 77.14 -13.33 0.86
C TRP A 38 77.42 -13.62 -0.65
N PHE A 39 76.79 -14.69 -1.13
CA PHE A 39 76.83 -15.12 -2.52
C PHE A 39 75.47 -15.26 -3.11
N LEU A 40 75.32 -14.95 -4.40
CA LEU A 40 74.13 -15.27 -5.19
C LEU A 40 74.49 -16.53 -6.01
N ALA A 41 73.63 -17.56 -5.86
CA ALA A 41 73.71 -18.74 -6.71
C ALA A 41 72.93 -18.51 -8.01
N ASP A 42 73.54 -18.66 -9.14
CA ASP A 42 72.87 -18.66 -10.44
C ASP A 42 72.19 -20.03 -10.71
N ARG A 43 71.45 -20.11 -11.81
CA ARG A 43 70.75 -21.35 -12.21
C ARG A 43 71.71 -22.49 -12.60
N SER A 44 73.00 -22.18 -12.90
CA SER A 44 74.02 -23.15 -13.20
C SER A 44 74.81 -23.62 -11.95
N GLY A 45 74.49 -23.07 -10.77
CA GLY A 45 75.17 -23.35 -9.51
C GLY A 45 76.42 -22.52 -9.30
N VAL A 46 76.78 -21.62 -10.24
CA VAL A 46 77.88 -20.71 -10.06
C VAL A 46 77.58 -19.65 -9.06
N ARG A 47 78.49 -19.42 -8.11
CA ARG A 47 78.33 -18.45 -7.03
C ARG A 47 79.01 -17.14 -7.37
N HIS A 48 78.27 -16.07 -7.27
CA HIS A 48 78.75 -14.71 -7.44
C HIS A 48 78.80 -14.03 -6.10
N ARG A 49 79.95 -13.58 -5.62
CA ARG A 49 80.04 -12.87 -4.36
C ARG A 49 79.33 -11.49 -4.45
N LEU A 50 78.46 -11.20 -3.53
CA LEU A 50 77.73 -9.93 -3.46
C LEU A 50 78.34 -8.93 -2.52
N ALA A 51 78.76 -9.41 -1.33
CA ALA A 51 79.32 -8.59 -0.28
C ALA A 51 80.14 -9.45 0.70
N SER A 52 81.06 -8.85 1.38
CA SER A 52 81.77 -9.46 2.50
C SER A 52 81.86 -8.45 3.66
N ALA A 53 81.89 -8.95 4.89
CA ALA A 53 82.04 -8.18 6.12
C ALA A 53 83.00 -8.89 7.07
N GLU A 54 83.86 -8.14 7.70
CA GLU A 54 84.67 -8.58 8.82
C GLU A 54 83.98 -8.07 10.12
N LEU A 55 83.67 -8.99 11.03
CA LEU A 55 82.99 -8.68 12.25
C LEU A 55 83.78 -9.10 13.48
N HIS A 56 83.85 -8.21 14.47
CA HIS A 56 84.35 -8.49 15.78
C HIS A 56 83.18 -8.49 16.77
N GLY A 57 82.80 -9.66 17.26
CA GLY A 57 81.58 -9.82 18.01
C GLY A 57 80.35 -9.46 17.20
N THR A 58 79.64 -8.39 17.57
CA THR A 58 78.46 -7.87 16.86
C THR A 58 78.75 -6.60 16.07
N GLU A 59 79.99 -6.09 16.07
CA GLU A 59 80.39 -4.84 15.40
C GLU A 59 81.09 -5.09 14.06
N LEU A 60 80.65 -4.34 13.06
CA LEU A 60 81.20 -4.35 11.75
C LEU A 60 82.54 -3.56 11.69
N GLN A 61 83.61 -4.21 11.39
CA GLN A 61 84.96 -3.54 11.28
C GLN A 61 85.27 -3.09 9.86
N ASP A 62 84.94 -3.91 8.88
CA ASP A 62 85.16 -3.58 7.47
C ASP A 62 84.08 -4.23 6.60
N LYS A 63 83.71 -3.59 5.46
CA LYS A 63 82.81 -4.12 4.48
C LYS A 63 83.30 -3.86 3.07
N VAL A 64 83.22 -4.89 2.29
CA VAL A 64 83.54 -4.82 0.87
C VAL A 64 82.31 -5.23 0.06
N HIS A 65 81.93 -4.36 -0.87
CA HIS A 65 80.92 -4.68 -1.87
C HIS A 65 81.55 -4.96 -3.20
N ASP A 66 81.26 -6.09 -3.81
CA ASP A 66 81.76 -6.45 -5.11
C ASP A 66 80.92 -5.80 -6.22
N SER A 67 81.16 -4.51 -6.47
CA SER A 67 80.39 -3.74 -7.45
C SER A 67 81.25 -3.39 -8.65
N ARG A 68 80.90 -3.97 -9.77
CA ARG A 68 81.44 -3.55 -11.08
C ARG A 68 80.68 -2.30 -11.58
N GLY A 69 80.97 -1.13 -10.99
CA GLY A 69 80.70 0.16 -11.62
C GLY A 69 79.28 0.75 -11.50
N ARG A 70 78.34 0.16 -10.72
CA ARG A 70 77.05 0.76 -10.30
C ARG A 70 76.86 0.51 -8.83
N SER A 71 76.21 1.44 -8.12
CA SER A 71 75.79 1.19 -6.71
C SER A 71 75.06 -0.13 -6.65
N PRO A 72 75.57 -1.12 -5.87
CA PRO A 72 74.92 -2.42 -5.81
C PRO A 72 73.56 -2.29 -5.18
N PRO A 73 72.52 -3.03 -5.61
CA PRO A 73 71.19 -3.04 -4.99
C PRO A 73 71.21 -3.63 -3.58
N TYR A 74 72.39 -4.17 -3.16
CA TYR A 74 72.61 -4.87 -1.90
C TYR A 74 73.52 -4.05 -0.97
N GLN A 75 73.11 -3.96 0.28
CA GLN A 75 73.92 -3.30 1.33
C GLN A 75 74.05 -4.25 2.52
N LEU A 76 75.13 -4.13 3.27
CA LEU A 76 75.29 -4.79 4.55
C LEU A 76 74.94 -3.78 5.64
N ASP A 77 74.11 -4.20 6.60
CA ASP A 77 73.88 -3.43 7.81
C ASP A 77 75.05 -3.58 8.81
N SER A 78 74.91 -2.93 9.95
CA SER A 78 75.92 -2.97 11.02
C SER A 78 76.17 -4.36 11.63
N ARG A 79 75.34 -5.34 11.33
CA ARG A 79 75.45 -6.74 11.79
C ARG A 79 75.86 -7.72 10.67
N GLY A 80 76.21 -7.22 9.52
CA GLY A 80 76.55 -8.05 8.36
C GLY A 80 75.34 -8.71 7.63
N ARG A 81 74.09 -8.31 7.96
CA ARG A 81 72.92 -8.82 7.29
C ARG A 81 72.79 -8.18 5.92
N LEU A 82 72.39 -8.97 4.91
CA LEU A 82 72.24 -8.48 3.53
C LEU A 82 70.86 -7.76 3.41
N VAL A 83 70.89 -6.48 3.07
CA VAL A 83 69.70 -5.63 2.93
C VAL A 83 69.53 -5.28 1.46
N LEU A 84 68.31 -5.53 0.95
CA LEU A 84 67.83 -5.02 -0.33
C LEU A 84 66.81 -3.91 0.00
N ALA A 85 67.04 -2.71 -0.54
CA ALA A 85 66.15 -1.55 -0.25
C ALA A 85 64.77 -1.72 -0.89
N GLU A 86 64.73 -2.32 -2.08
CA GLU A 86 63.49 -2.57 -2.82
C GLU A 86 63.58 -3.94 -3.50
N ALA A 87 62.85 -4.93 -3.00
CA ALA A 87 62.83 -6.26 -3.58
C ALA A 87 62.11 -6.28 -4.93
N GLN A 88 62.75 -6.81 -5.97
CA GLN A 88 62.18 -7.00 -7.28
C GLN A 88 62.02 -8.50 -7.60
N VAL A 89 61.14 -8.86 -8.52
CA VAL A 89 60.92 -10.27 -8.93
C VAL A 89 62.24 -10.90 -9.48
N GLY A 90 63.13 -10.09 -10.01
CA GLY A 90 64.46 -10.52 -10.43
C GLY A 90 65.37 -11.01 -9.29
N ASP A 91 65.06 -10.61 -8.06
CA ASP A 91 65.81 -10.97 -6.85
C ASP A 91 65.34 -12.31 -6.24
N GLU A 92 64.30 -12.97 -6.77
CA GLU A 92 63.88 -14.32 -6.37
C GLU A 92 64.95 -15.36 -6.68
N ARG A 93 65.86 -15.56 -5.74
CA ARG A 93 67.02 -16.47 -5.90
C ARG A 93 67.42 -17.06 -4.56
N ASP A 94 68.40 -17.96 -4.63
CA ASP A 94 69.06 -18.52 -3.49
C ASP A 94 70.24 -17.67 -3.10
N TYR A 95 70.27 -17.17 -1.91
CA TYR A 95 71.33 -16.39 -1.30
C TYR A 95 72.07 -17.27 -0.31
N VAL A 96 73.38 -17.44 -0.57
CA VAL A 96 74.27 -18.29 0.26
C VAL A 96 75.07 -17.40 1.18
N CYS A 97 74.95 -17.64 2.47
CA CYS A 97 75.80 -17.06 3.49
C CYS A 97 76.90 -18.03 3.88
N LEU A 98 78.17 -17.60 3.79
CA LEU A 98 79.33 -18.32 4.22
C LEU A 98 79.99 -17.56 5.37
N VAL A 99 80.19 -18.23 6.46
CA VAL A 99 80.96 -17.68 7.61
C VAL A 99 82.23 -18.46 7.83
N ARG A 100 83.36 -17.71 7.94
CA ARG A 100 84.69 -18.24 8.23
C ARG A 100 85.14 -17.72 9.60
N ALA A 101 85.20 -18.57 10.58
CA ALA A 101 85.56 -18.22 11.96
C ALA A 101 86.93 -18.78 12.38
N GLY A 102 87.92 -18.58 11.55
CA GLY A 102 89.33 -18.99 11.81
C GLY A 102 89.43 -20.45 12.25
N ALA A 103 89.90 -20.68 13.47
CA ALA A 103 90.11 -22.03 14.00
C ALA A 103 88.81 -22.81 14.30
N ALA A 104 87.70 -22.17 14.35
CA ALA A 104 86.38 -22.80 14.52
C ALA A 104 85.81 -23.36 13.20
N GLY A 105 86.42 -23.10 12.08
CA GLY A 105 86.05 -23.65 10.77
C GLY A 105 85.18 -22.72 9.95
N THR A 106 84.48 -23.33 8.98
CA THR A 106 83.60 -22.62 8.07
C THR A 106 82.21 -23.28 8.10
N ALA A 107 81.14 -22.45 8.01
CA ALA A 107 79.76 -22.93 7.83
C ALA A 107 79.08 -22.13 6.73
N GLU A 108 78.20 -22.79 6.01
CA GLU A 108 77.34 -22.13 5.01
C GLU A 108 75.93 -22.50 5.19
N ALA A 109 75.03 -21.57 4.81
CA ALA A 109 73.56 -21.79 4.81
C ALA A 109 72.95 -20.97 3.68
N THR A 110 71.78 -21.44 3.20
CA THR A 110 71.07 -20.83 2.08
C THR A 110 69.77 -20.29 2.50
N ALA A 111 69.45 -19.05 2.12
CA ALA A 111 68.17 -18.42 2.23
C ALA A 111 67.52 -18.29 0.86
N ARG A 112 66.34 -18.80 0.68
CA ARG A 112 65.54 -18.58 -0.52
C ARG A 112 64.72 -17.31 -0.33
N LEU A 113 64.84 -16.36 -1.28
CA LEU A 113 63.99 -15.17 -1.32
C LEU A 113 62.87 -15.37 -2.31
N ASN A 114 61.63 -15.23 -1.88
CA ASN A 114 60.41 -15.18 -2.69
C ASN A 114 59.83 -13.77 -2.64
N VAL A 115 59.54 -13.20 -3.82
CA VAL A 115 59.01 -11.84 -3.95
C VAL A 115 57.59 -11.94 -4.46
N PHE A 116 56.65 -11.42 -3.70
CA PHE A 116 55.24 -11.43 -4.05
C PHE A 116 54.82 -10.09 -4.66
N ALA A 117 53.98 -10.15 -5.68
CA ALA A 117 53.37 -8.97 -6.27
C ALA A 117 51.86 -9.16 -6.38
N LYS A 118 51.12 -8.22 -5.80
CA LYS A 118 49.66 -8.18 -5.97
C LYS A 118 49.38 -7.85 -7.44
N PRO A 119 48.50 -8.60 -8.11
CA PRO A 119 48.03 -8.23 -9.45
C PRO A 119 47.39 -6.85 -9.46
N GLU A 120 47.48 -6.17 -10.59
CA GLU A 120 46.72 -4.96 -10.89
C GLU A 120 45.24 -5.30 -11.05
N ALA A 121 44.43 -4.34 -11.45
CA ALA A 121 42.98 -4.52 -11.59
C ALA A 121 42.60 -5.75 -12.44
N THR A 122 41.52 -6.43 -12.07
CA THR A 122 40.93 -7.49 -12.87
C THR A 122 40.09 -6.87 -13.97
N GLU A 123 40.42 -7.15 -15.23
CA GLU A 123 39.66 -6.68 -16.39
C GLU A 123 38.86 -7.83 -16.99
N VAL A 124 37.56 -7.62 -17.23
CA VAL A 124 36.71 -8.57 -17.95
C VAL A 124 36.23 -7.95 -19.26
N SER A 125 36.34 -8.69 -20.34
CA SER A 125 35.82 -8.32 -21.66
C SER A 125 34.75 -9.31 -22.06
N PRO A 126 33.46 -8.96 -21.85
CA PRO A 126 32.34 -9.81 -22.26
C PRO A 126 32.21 -9.90 -23.77
N ASN A 127 31.70 -11.00 -24.27
CA ASN A 127 31.22 -11.08 -25.63
C ASN A 127 30.06 -10.07 -25.83
N ARG A 128 30.21 -9.19 -26.80
CA ARG A 128 29.25 -8.13 -27.12
C ARG A 128 28.23 -8.52 -28.19
N GLY A 129 28.42 -9.70 -28.80
CA GLY A 129 27.48 -10.25 -29.76
C GLY A 129 26.23 -10.83 -29.11
N THR A 130 25.20 -11.11 -29.90
CA THR A 130 24.06 -11.91 -29.47
C THR A 130 24.46 -13.38 -29.61
N LEU A 131 24.40 -14.13 -28.50
CA LEU A 131 24.72 -15.55 -28.43
C LEU A 131 23.42 -16.37 -28.52
N SER A 132 23.44 -17.45 -29.31
CA SER A 132 22.27 -18.28 -29.51
C SER A 132 22.24 -19.47 -28.56
N VAL A 133 21.10 -19.71 -27.92
CA VAL A 133 20.90 -20.94 -27.12
C VAL A 133 20.58 -22.15 -28.00
N MET A 134 20.41 -21.94 -29.31
CA MET A 134 20.15 -23.02 -30.27
C MET A 134 21.42 -23.82 -30.64
N GLU A 135 22.59 -23.27 -30.30
CA GLU A 135 23.85 -23.92 -30.59
C GLU A 135 24.16 -25.04 -29.58
N ASP A 136 24.56 -26.21 -30.08
CA ASP A 136 24.91 -27.39 -29.28
C ASP A 136 26.36 -27.47 -28.87
N PHE A 137 27.08 -26.35 -28.95
CA PHE A 137 28.49 -26.24 -28.57
C PHE A 137 28.75 -25.06 -27.65
N ALA A 138 29.86 -25.09 -26.95
CA ALA A 138 30.28 -24.03 -26.06
C ALA A 138 30.74 -22.79 -26.84
N GLN A 139 30.05 -21.65 -26.61
CA GLN A 139 30.34 -20.35 -27.22
C GLN A 139 31.21 -19.51 -26.29
N GLU A 140 32.00 -18.60 -26.85
CA GLU A 140 32.81 -17.67 -26.07
C GLU A 140 31.92 -16.70 -25.29
N ILE A 141 32.09 -16.69 -23.98
CA ILE A 141 31.30 -15.84 -23.06
C ILE A 141 32.01 -14.54 -22.73
N ALA A 142 33.27 -14.66 -22.28
CA ALA A 142 34.09 -13.52 -21.91
C ALA A 142 35.54 -13.90 -21.72
N THR A 143 36.41 -12.91 -21.81
CA THR A 143 37.84 -13.02 -21.46
C THR A 143 38.14 -12.20 -20.22
N CYS A 144 38.82 -12.82 -19.24
CA CYS A 144 39.29 -12.22 -18.00
C CYS A 144 40.79 -12.08 -17.99
N ASN A 145 41.30 -10.89 -17.70
CA ASN A 145 42.71 -10.55 -17.67
C ASN A 145 43.15 -10.11 -16.27
N SER A 146 44.29 -10.65 -15.86
CA SER A 146 44.96 -10.24 -14.63
C SER A 146 46.44 -9.95 -14.97
N ARG A 147 46.93 -8.77 -14.64
CA ARG A 147 48.28 -8.32 -15.02
C ARG A 147 49.18 -8.20 -13.80
N ASN A 148 50.48 -8.44 -14.04
CA ASN A 148 51.56 -8.06 -13.14
C ASN A 148 51.50 -8.70 -11.74
N GLY A 149 51.10 -9.97 -11.65
CA GLY A 149 51.11 -10.74 -10.40
C GLY A 149 52.41 -11.54 -10.25
N ASN A 150 52.83 -11.87 -9.03
CA ASN A 150 53.86 -12.88 -8.74
C ASN A 150 53.58 -13.51 -7.34
N PRO A 151 53.57 -14.83 -7.21
CA PRO A 151 53.52 -15.84 -8.27
C PRO A 151 52.29 -15.72 -9.17
N ALA A 152 52.19 -16.49 -10.23
CA ALA A 152 51.10 -16.47 -11.18
C ALA A 152 49.75 -16.57 -10.43
N PRO A 153 48.81 -15.62 -10.64
CA PRO A 153 47.48 -15.69 -10.04
C PRO A 153 46.67 -16.83 -10.66
N GLN A 154 45.50 -17.10 -10.09
CA GLN A 154 44.52 -18.05 -10.61
C GLN A 154 43.22 -17.31 -10.90
N ILE A 155 42.57 -17.58 -12.03
CA ILE A 155 41.27 -17.03 -12.40
C ILE A 155 40.21 -18.10 -12.17
N THR A 156 39.10 -17.70 -11.53
CA THR A 156 37.93 -18.52 -11.31
C THR A 156 36.71 -17.77 -11.84
N TRP A 157 35.87 -18.47 -12.60
CA TRP A 157 34.63 -17.91 -13.15
C TRP A 157 33.43 -18.20 -12.25
N TYR A 158 32.47 -17.28 -12.27
CA TYR A 158 31.25 -17.35 -11.47
C TYR A 158 30.02 -17.04 -12.33
N ARG A 159 28.92 -17.79 -12.07
CA ARG A 159 27.59 -17.55 -12.61
C ARG A 159 26.63 -17.39 -11.44
N ASN A 160 25.91 -16.25 -11.36
CA ASN A 160 25.01 -15.90 -10.26
C ASN A 160 25.69 -16.02 -8.87
N GLY A 161 26.96 -15.67 -8.77
CA GLY A 161 27.75 -15.77 -7.54
C GLY A 161 28.20 -17.18 -7.17
N GLN A 162 27.83 -18.19 -7.94
CA GLN A 162 28.29 -19.56 -7.75
C GLN A 162 29.51 -19.83 -8.64
N ARG A 163 30.52 -20.51 -8.07
CA ARG A 163 31.70 -20.91 -8.80
C ARG A 163 31.36 -21.89 -9.92
N LEU A 164 31.86 -21.63 -11.10
CA LEU A 164 31.79 -22.55 -12.24
C LEU A 164 32.96 -23.55 -12.19
N GLU A 165 32.61 -24.82 -12.14
CA GLU A 165 33.59 -25.92 -12.26
C GLU A 165 33.67 -26.33 -13.72
N VAL A 166 34.49 -25.61 -14.48
CA VAL A 166 34.68 -25.86 -15.90
C VAL A 166 36.10 -26.42 -16.15
N PRO A 167 36.23 -27.48 -16.98
CA PRO A 167 37.55 -28.06 -17.31
C PRO A 167 38.37 -27.15 -18.24
N MET A 168 39.64 -27.47 -18.35
CA MET A 168 40.52 -26.85 -19.33
C MET A 168 40.50 -27.57 -20.69
N GLU A 169 39.94 -28.78 -20.74
CA GLU A 169 39.80 -29.55 -21.96
C GLU A 169 38.53 -29.13 -22.70
N VAL A 170 38.67 -28.94 -24.02
CA VAL A 170 37.58 -28.51 -24.90
C VAL A 170 36.45 -29.57 -24.91
N ASN A 171 35.24 -29.16 -24.60
CA ASN A 171 34.06 -29.97 -24.71
C ASN A 171 32.84 -29.15 -25.12
N SER A 172 31.73 -29.78 -25.43
CA SER A 172 30.51 -29.11 -25.92
C SER A 172 29.77 -28.34 -24.85
N GLU A 173 29.86 -28.74 -23.58
CA GLU A 173 29.07 -28.13 -22.49
C GLU A 173 29.71 -26.87 -21.92
N GLY A 174 31.04 -26.88 -21.76
CA GLY A 174 31.76 -25.71 -21.30
C GLY A 174 33.19 -26.01 -20.86
N TYR A 175 34.06 -25.09 -21.17
CA TYR A 175 35.49 -25.16 -20.83
C TYR A 175 36.05 -23.75 -20.66
N MET A 176 37.25 -23.68 -20.10
CA MET A 176 38.00 -22.43 -20.08
C MET A 176 39.42 -22.64 -20.62
N THR A 177 39.90 -21.63 -21.31
CA THR A 177 41.34 -21.58 -21.68
C THR A 177 42.09 -20.70 -20.69
N SER A 178 43.38 -20.97 -20.51
CA SER A 178 44.25 -20.17 -19.64
C SER A 178 45.62 -19.98 -20.29
N ARG A 179 46.09 -18.74 -20.36
CA ARG A 179 47.38 -18.38 -20.92
C ARG A 179 48.12 -17.47 -19.96
N THR A 180 49.32 -17.90 -19.55
CA THR A 180 50.20 -17.08 -18.71
C THR A 180 51.33 -16.50 -19.58
N VAL A 181 51.57 -15.22 -19.41
CA VAL A 181 52.64 -14.49 -20.08
C VAL A 181 53.57 -13.89 -19.03
N ARG A 182 54.90 -14.03 -19.23
CA ARG A 182 55.89 -13.34 -18.42
C ARG A 182 56.21 -12.00 -19.07
N GLU A 183 55.96 -10.94 -18.35
CA GLU A 183 56.27 -9.58 -18.77
C GLU A 183 57.78 -9.28 -18.72
N ALA A 184 58.22 -8.23 -19.38
CA ALA A 184 59.62 -7.79 -19.34
C ALA A 184 60.11 -7.45 -17.91
N SER A 185 59.19 -7.07 -17.03
CA SER A 185 59.45 -6.84 -15.60
C SER A 185 59.68 -8.12 -14.79
N GLY A 186 59.49 -9.29 -15.40
CA GLY A 186 59.53 -10.59 -14.74
C GLY A 186 58.19 -11.00 -14.10
N LEU A 187 57.23 -10.08 -13.97
CA LEU A 187 55.88 -10.35 -13.47
C LEU A 187 55.07 -11.22 -14.43
N LEU A 188 54.03 -11.80 -13.94
CA LEU A 188 53.16 -12.73 -14.67
C LEU A 188 51.80 -12.14 -14.92
N SER A 189 51.37 -12.16 -16.17
CA SER A 189 50.00 -11.79 -16.57
C SER A 189 49.28 -13.05 -17.01
N LEU A 190 48.01 -13.19 -16.56
CA LEU A 190 47.17 -14.34 -16.83
C LEU A 190 45.91 -13.89 -17.58
N THR A 191 45.59 -14.56 -18.67
CA THR A 191 44.34 -14.41 -19.42
C THR A 191 43.57 -15.73 -19.37
N SER A 192 42.29 -15.67 -19.04
CA SER A 192 41.40 -16.82 -19.10
C SER A 192 40.16 -16.46 -19.93
N THR A 193 39.80 -17.34 -20.88
CA THR A 193 38.57 -17.19 -21.67
C THR A 193 37.62 -18.32 -21.32
N LEU A 194 36.38 -17.96 -20.99
CA LEU A 194 35.28 -18.86 -20.65
C LEU A 194 34.45 -19.17 -21.88
N TYR A 195 34.17 -20.44 -22.09
CA TYR A 195 33.28 -20.96 -23.12
C TYR A 195 32.17 -21.78 -22.44
N LEU A 196 30.90 -21.52 -22.78
CA LEU A 196 29.75 -22.27 -22.24
C LEU A 196 28.71 -22.55 -23.32
N ARG A 197 28.08 -23.70 -23.26
CA ARG A 197 26.80 -23.95 -23.92
C ARG A 197 25.75 -23.22 -23.13
N LEU A 198 24.98 -22.39 -23.81
CA LEU A 198 24.01 -21.52 -23.19
C LEU A 198 22.61 -22.13 -23.25
N HIS A 199 21.81 -21.85 -22.23
CA HIS A 199 20.42 -22.25 -22.12
C HIS A 199 19.55 -21.02 -21.89
N LYS A 200 18.26 -21.10 -22.20
CA LYS A 200 17.29 -20.00 -21.96
C LYS A 200 17.28 -19.53 -20.48
N ALA A 201 17.61 -20.42 -19.55
CA ALA A 201 17.77 -20.08 -18.13
C ALA A 201 18.91 -19.09 -17.84
N ASP A 202 19.86 -18.95 -18.78
CA ASP A 202 20.98 -18.03 -18.64
C ASP A 202 20.67 -16.59 -19.04
N ARG A 203 19.46 -16.30 -19.54
CA ARG A 203 19.02 -14.98 -19.99
C ARG A 203 19.20 -13.86 -18.93
N ASP A 204 19.00 -14.22 -17.67
CA ASP A 204 19.14 -13.30 -16.54
C ASP A 204 20.41 -13.54 -15.73
N ALA A 205 21.27 -14.47 -16.17
CA ALA A 205 22.47 -14.83 -15.44
C ALA A 205 23.49 -13.70 -15.42
N SER A 206 24.08 -13.51 -14.25
CA SER A 206 25.17 -12.56 -14.02
C SER A 206 26.49 -13.31 -13.92
N PHE A 207 27.45 -12.92 -14.73
CA PHE A 207 28.77 -13.52 -14.79
C PHE A 207 29.84 -12.55 -14.28
N HIS A 208 30.86 -13.08 -13.62
CA HIS A 208 32.07 -12.34 -13.28
C HIS A 208 33.26 -13.31 -13.12
N CYS A 209 34.45 -12.79 -13.15
CA CYS A 209 35.66 -13.55 -12.82
C CYS A 209 36.31 -13.04 -11.53
N SER A 210 36.97 -13.92 -10.83
CA SER A 210 37.76 -13.59 -9.64
C SER A 210 39.21 -14.03 -9.85
N VAL A 211 40.13 -13.14 -9.52
CA VAL A 211 41.57 -13.40 -9.52
C VAL A 211 42.03 -13.69 -8.10
N HIS A 212 42.52 -14.89 -7.88
CA HIS A 212 43.08 -15.33 -6.61
C HIS A 212 44.60 -15.27 -6.68
N TYR A 213 45.23 -14.66 -5.71
CA TYR A 213 46.68 -14.50 -5.66
C TYR A 213 47.22 -14.77 -4.26
N ARG A 214 48.52 -15.12 -4.20
CA ARG A 214 49.21 -15.39 -2.95
C ARG A 214 49.91 -14.14 -2.45
N LEU A 215 50.02 -14.04 -1.14
CA LEU A 215 50.76 -13.02 -0.40
C LEU A 215 51.77 -13.70 0.54
N PRO A 216 52.77 -12.97 1.06
CA PRO A 216 53.69 -13.50 2.06
C PRO A 216 52.95 -14.14 3.24
N THR A 217 53.61 -15.11 3.90
CA THR A 217 53.07 -15.83 5.08
C THR A 217 51.83 -16.68 4.80
N GLY A 218 51.69 -17.18 3.56
CA GLY A 218 50.60 -18.05 3.16
C GLY A 218 49.23 -17.39 3.07
N ARG A 219 49.17 -16.06 3.15
CA ARG A 219 47.90 -15.33 2.96
C ARG A 219 47.47 -15.34 1.51
N HIS A 220 46.15 -15.26 1.28
CA HIS A 220 45.58 -15.19 -0.05
C HIS A 220 44.80 -13.89 -0.21
N GLY A 221 44.86 -13.32 -1.42
CA GLY A 221 44.05 -12.18 -1.83
C GLY A 221 43.11 -12.55 -2.97
N ARG A 222 42.07 -11.75 -3.14
CA ARG A 222 41.07 -11.89 -4.20
C ARG A 222 40.76 -10.51 -4.79
N LEU A 223 40.59 -10.47 -6.11
CA LEU A 223 40.12 -9.32 -6.86
C LEU A 223 38.98 -9.78 -7.77
N ASP A 224 37.84 -9.18 -7.64
CA ASP A 224 36.66 -9.50 -8.46
C ASP A 224 36.52 -8.49 -9.61
N SER A 225 36.13 -8.98 -10.77
CA SER A 225 35.73 -8.12 -11.89
C SER A 225 34.34 -7.53 -11.69
N PRO A 226 33.96 -6.48 -12.41
CA PRO A 226 32.58 -6.10 -12.58
C PRO A 226 31.77 -7.27 -13.12
N SER A 227 30.51 -7.37 -12.67
CA SER A 227 29.57 -8.37 -13.19
C SER A 227 28.97 -7.89 -14.52
N PHE A 228 28.70 -8.84 -15.42
CA PHE A 228 28.10 -8.58 -16.71
C PHE A 228 26.98 -9.59 -17.01
N ARG A 229 26.13 -9.27 -17.98
CA ARG A 229 25.08 -10.14 -18.53
C ARG A 229 25.32 -10.31 -20.02
N LEU A 230 24.76 -11.39 -20.58
CA LEU A 230 24.83 -11.70 -22.00
C LEU A 230 23.57 -11.25 -22.72
N THR A 231 23.70 -10.91 -23.98
CA THR A 231 22.54 -10.78 -24.88
C THR A 231 22.34 -12.13 -25.57
N LEU A 232 21.17 -12.73 -25.29
CA LEU A 232 20.88 -14.07 -25.80
C LEU A 232 19.80 -14.03 -26.86
N HIS A 233 19.95 -14.88 -27.86
CA HIS A 233 18.92 -15.26 -28.82
C HIS A 233 18.35 -16.62 -28.42
N TYR A 234 17.04 -16.68 -28.22
CA TYR A 234 16.29 -17.89 -27.87
C TYR A 234 14.85 -17.81 -28.37
N PRO A 235 14.28 -18.96 -28.79
CA PRO A 235 12.93 -19.00 -29.34
C PRO A 235 11.86 -18.79 -28.27
N THR A 236 10.67 -18.41 -28.76
CA THR A 236 9.45 -18.32 -27.94
C THR A 236 8.94 -19.72 -27.60
N GLU A 237 8.74 -19.99 -26.32
CA GLU A 237 8.14 -21.23 -25.80
C GLU A 237 6.75 -20.96 -25.19
N HIS A 238 6.58 -19.77 -24.63
CA HIS A 238 5.36 -19.41 -23.90
C HIS A 238 4.82 -18.07 -24.39
N VAL A 239 3.53 -18.06 -24.68
CA VAL A 239 2.79 -16.85 -25.06
C VAL A 239 1.79 -16.51 -23.96
N GLN A 240 1.76 -15.24 -23.56
CA GLN A 240 0.78 -14.67 -22.65
C GLN A 240 -0.08 -13.68 -23.42
N PHE A 241 -1.41 -13.80 -23.25
CA PHE A 241 -2.37 -12.91 -23.86
C PHE A 241 -3.41 -12.48 -22.82
N TRP A 242 -3.57 -11.17 -22.60
CA TRP A 242 -4.49 -10.64 -21.59
C TRP A 242 -5.04 -9.27 -21.99
N SER A 243 -6.15 -8.88 -21.35
CA SER A 243 -6.71 -7.54 -21.47
C SER A 243 -6.29 -6.66 -20.29
N GLY A 244 -5.86 -5.43 -20.59
CA GLY A 244 -5.55 -4.40 -19.61
C GLY A 244 -6.50 -3.22 -19.79
N SER A 245 -7.50 -3.12 -18.92
CA SER A 245 -8.36 -1.93 -18.86
C SER A 245 -8.81 -1.73 -17.42
N PRO A 246 -8.82 -0.50 -16.90
CA PRO A 246 -9.26 -0.21 -15.54
C PRO A 246 -10.74 -0.53 -15.28
N SER A 247 -11.53 -0.74 -16.34
CA SER A 247 -12.96 -1.07 -16.27
C SER A 247 -13.28 -2.55 -16.43
N THR A 248 -12.28 -3.42 -16.67
CA THR A 248 -12.53 -4.85 -16.83
C THR A 248 -12.66 -5.54 -15.49
N THR A 249 -13.87 -5.88 -15.12
CA THR A 249 -14.13 -6.83 -14.04
C THR A 249 -14.45 -8.19 -14.66
N ALA A 250 -13.59 -9.18 -14.44
CA ALA A 250 -13.79 -10.55 -14.92
C ALA A 250 -14.07 -10.69 -16.45
N GLY A 251 -13.34 -9.93 -17.29
CA GLY A 251 -13.46 -10.01 -18.74
C GLY A 251 -14.61 -9.19 -19.35
N TRP A 252 -15.34 -8.43 -18.54
CA TRP A 252 -16.39 -7.52 -19.00
C TRP A 252 -15.87 -6.10 -19.19
N VAL A 253 -16.22 -5.49 -20.33
CA VAL A 253 -15.91 -4.11 -20.70
C VAL A 253 -17.21 -3.38 -20.97
N ARG A 254 -17.32 -2.13 -20.56
CA ARG A 254 -18.52 -1.33 -20.82
C ARG A 254 -18.54 -0.87 -22.28
N GLU A 255 -19.72 -0.92 -22.91
CA GLU A 255 -19.94 -0.36 -24.26
C GLU A 255 -19.54 1.13 -24.30
N GLY A 256 -18.70 1.49 -25.28
CA GLY A 256 -18.13 2.83 -25.44
C GLY A 256 -16.77 3.05 -24.77
N ASP A 257 -16.30 2.14 -23.92
CA ASP A 257 -14.96 2.22 -23.32
C ASP A 257 -13.88 1.74 -24.30
N SER A 258 -12.62 2.04 -23.97
CA SER A 258 -11.46 1.53 -24.70
C SER A 258 -10.84 0.34 -23.98
N VAL A 259 -10.41 -0.66 -24.75
CA VAL A 259 -9.75 -1.87 -24.27
C VAL A 259 -8.37 -1.98 -24.87
N GLN A 260 -7.39 -2.28 -24.04
CA GLN A 260 -6.05 -2.65 -24.49
C GLN A 260 -5.85 -4.15 -24.35
N LEU A 261 -5.44 -4.80 -25.43
CA LEU A 261 -5.04 -6.19 -25.45
C LEU A 261 -3.52 -6.27 -25.54
N PHE A 262 -2.91 -7.09 -24.71
CA PHE A 262 -1.47 -7.28 -24.66
C PHE A 262 -1.12 -8.72 -24.95
N CYS A 263 -0.13 -8.88 -25.80
CA CYS A 263 0.45 -10.17 -26.15
C CYS A 263 1.95 -10.13 -25.87
N ARG A 264 2.49 -11.15 -25.23
CA ARG A 264 3.92 -11.28 -24.94
C ARG A 264 4.38 -12.70 -25.17
N GLY A 265 5.35 -12.84 -26.05
CA GLY A 265 6.18 -14.03 -26.16
C GLY A 265 7.40 -13.89 -25.27
N ASP A 266 7.96 -15.00 -24.82
CA ASP A 266 9.17 -15.03 -24.00
C ASP A 266 10.45 -15.25 -24.83
N GLY A 267 10.37 -15.10 -26.14
CA GLY A 267 11.50 -15.15 -27.07
C GLY A 267 12.37 -13.89 -27.09
N SER A 268 13.58 -14.01 -27.59
CA SER A 268 14.54 -12.91 -27.76
C SER A 268 15.32 -13.09 -29.07
N PRO A 269 15.33 -12.08 -29.95
CA PRO A 269 14.65 -10.77 -29.90
C PRO A 269 13.13 -10.90 -29.81
N ASN A 270 12.47 -9.79 -29.44
CA ASN A 270 11.00 -9.78 -29.39
C ASN A 270 10.43 -10.23 -30.74
N PRO A 271 9.52 -11.22 -30.75
CA PRO A 271 8.89 -11.70 -31.96
C PRO A 271 7.85 -10.70 -32.49
N GLU A 272 7.32 -10.95 -33.67
CA GLU A 272 6.20 -10.21 -34.22
C GLU A 272 4.87 -10.79 -33.70
N TYR A 273 3.90 -9.90 -33.42
CA TYR A 273 2.61 -10.26 -32.85
C TYR A 273 1.49 -9.96 -33.83
N THR A 274 0.69 -10.97 -34.17
CA THR A 274 -0.50 -10.84 -35.00
C THR A 274 -1.74 -11.00 -34.15
N PHE A 275 -2.53 -9.90 -34.03
CA PHE A 275 -3.81 -9.88 -33.36
C PHE A 275 -4.94 -10.18 -34.35
N PHE A 276 -5.85 -11.05 -33.97
CA PHE A 276 -6.98 -11.44 -34.78
C PHE A 276 -8.24 -11.61 -33.96
N ARG A 277 -9.40 -11.57 -34.62
CA ARG A 277 -10.70 -11.92 -34.06
C ARG A 277 -11.22 -13.19 -34.73
N LEU A 278 -11.74 -14.10 -33.94
CA LEU A 278 -12.38 -15.31 -34.44
C LEU A 278 -13.85 -15.03 -34.75
N GLN A 279 -14.24 -15.16 -36.01
CA GLN A 279 -15.62 -15.11 -36.46
C GLN A 279 -15.92 -16.37 -37.28
N ASP A 280 -16.92 -17.16 -36.86
CA ASP A 280 -17.33 -18.39 -37.58
C ASP A 280 -16.17 -19.35 -37.89
N LYS A 281 -15.20 -19.45 -36.97
CA LYS A 281 -13.94 -20.22 -37.08
C LYS A 281 -12.94 -19.65 -38.11
N GLN A 282 -13.16 -18.46 -38.63
CA GLN A 282 -12.23 -17.75 -39.49
C GLN A 282 -11.51 -16.68 -38.67
N GLU A 283 -10.20 -16.54 -38.86
CA GLU A 283 -9.39 -15.47 -38.29
C GLU A 283 -9.51 -14.21 -39.12
N ASP A 284 -9.99 -13.14 -38.52
CA ASP A 284 -9.97 -11.79 -39.10
C ASP A 284 -8.80 -11.03 -38.43
N VAL A 285 -7.76 -10.75 -39.23
CA VAL A 285 -6.53 -10.09 -38.73
C VAL A 285 -6.83 -8.61 -38.50
N LEU A 286 -6.60 -8.16 -37.28
CA LEU A 286 -6.86 -6.78 -36.86
C LEU A 286 -5.60 -5.91 -36.94
N LYS A 287 -4.47 -6.44 -36.50
CA LYS A 287 -3.20 -5.69 -36.42
C LYS A 287 -2.01 -6.65 -36.26
N THR A 288 -0.89 -6.30 -36.93
CA THR A 288 0.40 -6.96 -36.72
C THR A 288 1.42 -5.91 -36.30
N ASN A 289 2.21 -6.19 -35.24
CA ASN A 289 3.23 -5.29 -34.72
C ASN A 289 4.28 -6.00 -33.84
N LEU A 290 5.35 -5.28 -33.51
CA LEU A 290 6.43 -5.74 -32.63
C LEU A 290 6.22 -5.33 -31.15
N GLU A 291 5.30 -4.39 -30.87
CA GLU A 291 5.05 -3.90 -29.52
C GLU A 291 4.19 -4.87 -28.69
N GLY A 292 3.46 -5.76 -29.35
CA GLY A 292 2.56 -6.71 -28.71
C GLY A 292 1.37 -6.02 -28.00
N ASN A 293 0.82 -4.97 -28.59
CA ASN A 293 -0.36 -4.27 -28.08
C ASN A 293 -1.38 -3.97 -29.18
N LEU A 294 -2.66 -4.07 -28.84
CA LEU A 294 -3.79 -3.67 -29.66
C LEU A 294 -4.76 -2.86 -28.78
N THR A 295 -5.11 -1.66 -29.21
CA THR A 295 -6.14 -0.85 -28.57
C THR A 295 -7.42 -0.88 -29.41
N LEU A 296 -8.52 -1.26 -28.78
CA LEU A 296 -9.87 -1.17 -29.33
C LEU A 296 -10.53 0.05 -28.67
N GLU A 297 -10.79 1.08 -29.45
CA GLU A 297 -11.41 2.31 -28.95
C GLU A 297 -12.94 2.28 -29.17
N GLY A 298 -13.68 2.74 -28.15
CA GLY A 298 -15.12 2.88 -28.20
C GLY A 298 -15.83 1.56 -28.51
N VAL A 299 -15.48 0.48 -27.81
CA VAL A 299 -15.99 -0.87 -28.10
C VAL A 299 -17.50 -0.93 -28.09
N GLN A 300 -18.06 -1.57 -29.10
CA GLN A 300 -19.50 -1.77 -29.29
C GLN A 300 -19.89 -3.20 -28.89
N ARG A 301 -21.16 -3.41 -28.57
CA ARG A 301 -21.73 -4.73 -28.24
C ARG A 301 -21.49 -5.80 -29.31
N SER A 302 -21.43 -5.39 -30.59
CA SER A 302 -21.12 -6.26 -31.74
C SER A 302 -19.67 -6.77 -31.73
N GLN A 303 -18.79 -6.14 -30.97
CA GLN A 303 -17.38 -6.52 -30.85
C GLN A 303 -17.12 -7.52 -29.71
N SER A 304 -18.15 -7.96 -28.97
CA SER A 304 -18.03 -9.13 -28.12
C SER A 304 -17.61 -10.35 -28.90
N GLY A 305 -16.74 -11.18 -28.34
CA GLY A 305 -16.29 -12.41 -29.00
C GLY A 305 -14.89 -12.81 -28.61
N THR A 306 -14.37 -13.80 -29.32
CA THR A 306 -13.04 -14.36 -29.07
C THR A 306 -11.99 -13.60 -29.87
N TYR A 307 -11.02 -13.05 -29.16
CA TYR A 307 -9.83 -12.41 -29.75
C TYR A 307 -8.64 -13.34 -29.53
N GLY A 308 -7.71 -13.31 -30.46
CA GLY A 308 -6.49 -14.09 -30.39
C GLY A 308 -5.25 -13.26 -30.67
N CYS A 309 -4.15 -13.77 -30.18
CA CYS A 309 -2.81 -13.32 -30.52
C CYS A 309 -2.00 -14.53 -30.97
N ARG A 310 -1.34 -14.40 -32.13
CA ARG A 310 -0.35 -15.35 -32.63
C ARG A 310 1.01 -14.66 -32.67
N VAL A 311 2.02 -15.39 -32.22
CA VAL A 311 3.42 -14.98 -32.25
C VAL A 311 4.10 -15.61 -33.46
N GLU A 312 4.74 -14.79 -34.27
CA GLU A 312 5.54 -15.25 -35.40
C GLU A 312 7.00 -15.38 -34.97
N ASP A 313 7.43 -16.60 -34.74
CA ASP A 313 8.81 -16.95 -34.34
C ASP A 313 9.24 -18.18 -35.13
N TYR A 314 10.17 -17.99 -36.08
CA TYR A 314 10.61 -19.02 -37.00
C TYR A 314 11.57 -20.04 -36.36
N ASP A 315 12.15 -19.69 -35.22
CA ASP A 315 13.08 -20.56 -34.48
C ASP A 315 12.36 -21.39 -33.40
N ALA A 316 11.06 -21.15 -33.21
CA ALA A 316 10.28 -21.91 -32.27
C ALA A 316 10.09 -23.38 -32.70
N ALA A 317 9.97 -24.26 -31.72
CA ALA A 317 9.73 -25.67 -31.97
C ALA A 317 8.36 -25.89 -32.64
N GLU A 318 8.24 -26.90 -33.49
CA GLU A 318 7.00 -27.20 -34.24
C GLU A 318 5.79 -27.47 -33.34
N ASP A 319 6.01 -27.93 -32.11
CA ASP A 319 5.01 -28.22 -31.10
C ASP A 319 4.75 -27.04 -30.14
N ALA A 320 5.43 -25.91 -30.33
CA ALA A 320 5.24 -24.73 -29.47
C ALA A 320 3.86 -24.10 -29.68
N GLU A 321 3.17 -23.82 -28.56
CA GLU A 321 1.86 -23.18 -28.59
C GLU A 321 2.00 -21.66 -28.72
N LEU A 322 2.21 -21.18 -29.96
CA LEU A 322 2.45 -19.78 -30.27
C LEU A 322 1.19 -18.90 -30.41
N SER A 323 0.01 -19.45 -30.15
CA SER A 323 -1.25 -18.73 -30.23
C SER A 323 -2.05 -18.86 -28.94
N LYS A 324 -2.63 -17.76 -28.49
CA LYS A 324 -3.53 -17.71 -27.32
C LYS A 324 -4.78 -16.90 -27.66
N THR A 325 -5.89 -17.30 -27.05
CA THR A 325 -7.16 -16.61 -27.21
C THR A 325 -7.73 -16.17 -25.87
N LEU A 326 -8.56 -15.13 -25.89
CA LEU A 326 -9.37 -14.66 -24.77
C LEU A 326 -10.76 -14.27 -25.24
N GLU A 327 -11.75 -14.36 -24.38
CA GLU A 327 -13.10 -13.87 -24.64
C GLU A 327 -13.26 -12.47 -24.09
N LEU A 328 -13.71 -11.55 -24.96
CA LEU A 328 -14.05 -10.19 -24.62
C LEU A 328 -15.58 -10.06 -24.61
N HIS A 329 -16.13 -9.70 -23.46
CA HIS A 329 -17.56 -9.46 -23.30
C HIS A 329 -17.83 -7.97 -23.14
N VAL A 330 -18.68 -7.41 -24.01
CA VAL A 330 -19.08 -6.00 -23.92
C VAL A 330 -20.39 -5.88 -23.15
N ALA A 331 -20.32 -5.28 -21.97
CA ALA A 331 -21.47 -5.01 -21.14
C ALA A 331 -22.20 -3.76 -21.61
N TYR A 332 -23.51 -3.86 -21.73
CA TYR A 332 -24.38 -2.74 -22.08
C TYR A 332 -25.67 -2.77 -21.28
N LEU A 333 -26.29 -1.61 -21.09
CA LEU A 333 -27.55 -1.45 -20.43
C LEU A 333 -28.36 -0.39 -21.17
N ASP A 334 -29.41 -0.81 -21.84
CA ASP A 334 -30.30 0.07 -22.55
C ASP A 334 -31.14 0.93 -21.60
N PRO A 335 -31.79 2.01 -22.03
CA PRO A 335 -32.71 2.78 -21.22
C PRO A 335 -33.85 1.90 -20.67
N LEU A 336 -34.27 2.14 -19.42
CA LEU A 336 -35.41 1.45 -18.82
C LEU A 336 -36.71 1.92 -19.49
N GLU A 337 -37.61 0.97 -19.66
CA GLU A 337 -38.97 1.21 -20.14
C GLU A 337 -39.96 0.86 -19.03
N LEU A 338 -40.87 1.80 -18.72
CA LEU A 338 -41.99 1.60 -17.81
C LEU A 338 -43.27 1.42 -18.60
N SER A 339 -44.18 0.56 -18.16
CA SER A 339 -45.49 0.37 -18.77
C SER A 339 -46.42 1.56 -18.52
N THR A 340 -45.97 2.61 -17.82
CA THR A 340 -46.69 3.85 -17.55
C THR A 340 -45.87 5.08 -17.93
N GLY A 341 -46.53 6.24 -18.06
CA GLY A 341 -45.86 7.52 -18.24
C GLY A 341 -45.18 8.04 -16.96
N GLU A 342 -44.70 9.28 -17.03
CA GLU A 342 -44.02 9.93 -15.88
C GLU A 342 -44.97 10.23 -14.70
N GLU A 343 -46.28 10.36 -14.98
CA GLU A 343 -47.30 10.51 -13.95
C GLU A 343 -48.41 9.47 -14.17
N LEU A 344 -48.88 8.89 -13.08
CA LEU A 344 -49.97 7.93 -13.05
C LEU A 344 -51.01 8.40 -12.02
N SER A 345 -52.17 8.76 -12.51
CA SER A 345 -53.29 9.18 -11.64
C SER A 345 -54.32 8.06 -11.49
N LEU A 346 -54.60 7.64 -10.27
CA LEU A 346 -55.51 6.55 -9.98
C LEU A 346 -56.49 6.92 -8.85
N PRO A 347 -57.75 6.47 -8.93
CA PRO A 347 -58.70 6.64 -7.83
C PRO A 347 -58.30 5.88 -6.56
N LEU A 348 -58.62 6.43 -5.42
CA LEU A 348 -58.48 5.81 -4.10
C LEU A 348 -59.14 4.41 -4.09
N GLY A 349 -58.44 3.42 -3.51
CA GLY A 349 -58.93 2.04 -3.43
C GLY A 349 -58.63 1.18 -4.67
N ASN A 350 -58.24 1.76 -5.79
CA ASN A 350 -57.90 1.03 -7.00
C ASN A 350 -56.60 0.19 -6.85
N SER A 351 -56.42 -0.71 -7.80
CA SER A 351 -55.22 -1.54 -7.88
C SER A 351 -54.62 -1.48 -9.29
N THR A 352 -53.31 -1.50 -9.40
CA THR A 352 -52.61 -1.49 -10.68
C THR A 352 -51.30 -2.27 -10.61
N THR A 353 -50.77 -2.59 -11.76
CA THR A 353 -49.41 -3.17 -11.91
C THR A 353 -48.59 -2.35 -12.88
N VAL A 354 -47.37 -2.03 -12.51
CA VAL A 354 -46.42 -1.33 -13.38
C VAL A 354 -45.24 -2.26 -13.64
N ASN A 355 -44.96 -2.50 -14.93
CA ASN A 355 -43.82 -3.30 -15.35
C ASN A 355 -42.62 -2.40 -15.68
N CYS A 356 -41.46 -2.79 -15.23
CA CYS A 356 -40.18 -2.22 -15.59
C CYS A 356 -39.42 -3.24 -16.44
N SER A 357 -39.02 -2.83 -17.63
CA SER A 357 -38.24 -3.67 -18.52
C SER A 357 -36.97 -2.98 -18.98
N VAL A 358 -35.93 -3.77 -19.21
CA VAL A 358 -34.64 -3.30 -19.68
C VAL A 358 -33.93 -4.40 -20.45
N ARG A 359 -33.14 -4.03 -21.44
CA ARG A 359 -32.24 -4.95 -22.16
C ARG A 359 -30.82 -4.64 -21.74
N GLY A 360 -30.05 -5.66 -21.44
CA GLY A 360 -28.65 -5.53 -21.05
C GLY A 360 -27.94 -6.87 -21.01
N LEU A 361 -26.63 -6.81 -21.08
CA LEU A 361 -25.75 -7.97 -20.96
C LEU A 361 -24.56 -7.57 -20.08
N PRO A 362 -24.23 -8.31 -19.03
CA PRO A 362 -24.96 -9.46 -18.46
C PRO A 362 -26.37 -9.09 -17.97
N THR A 363 -27.19 -10.07 -17.64
CA THR A 363 -28.57 -9.83 -17.24
C THR A 363 -28.65 -8.85 -16.06
N PRO A 364 -29.33 -7.70 -16.21
CA PRO A 364 -29.44 -6.72 -15.16
C PRO A 364 -30.38 -7.18 -14.03
N ALA A 365 -30.09 -6.76 -12.82
CA ALA A 365 -30.99 -6.89 -11.67
C ALA A 365 -31.86 -5.65 -11.58
N LEU A 366 -33.17 -5.85 -11.37
CA LEU A 366 -34.15 -4.77 -11.23
C LEU A 366 -34.55 -4.63 -9.76
N ARG A 367 -34.70 -3.37 -9.31
CA ARG A 367 -35.17 -3.03 -7.95
C ARG A 367 -36.17 -1.87 -8.01
N TRP A 368 -37.25 -1.99 -7.23
CA TRP A 368 -38.18 -0.89 -7.01
C TRP A 368 -37.94 -0.20 -5.68
N THR A 369 -38.00 1.13 -5.70
CA THR A 369 -38.00 1.97 -4.51
C THR A 369 -39.19 2.95 -4.54
N LYS A 370 -39.72 3.31 -3.38
CA LYS A 370 -40.66 4.43 -3.21
C LYS A 370 -39.99 5.46 -2.31
N ASP A 371 -39.86 6.70 -2.78
CA ASP A 371 -39.24 7.80 -2.04
C ASP A 371 -37.93 7.37 -1.36
N SER A 372 -37.10 6.61 -2.11
CA SER A 372 -35.79 6.00 -1.70
C SER A 372 -35.92 4.81 -0.73
N VAL A 373 -37.09 4.33 -0.40
CA VAL A 373 -37.31 3.13 0.43
C VAL A 373 -37.47 1.91 -0.49
N PRO A 374 -36.72 0.82 -0.32
CA PRO A 374 -36.81 -0.36 -1.17
C PRO A 374 -38.15 -1.09 -0.99
N LEU A 375 -38.74 -1.51 -2.11
CA LEU A 375 -40.00 -2.24 -2.15
C LEU A 375 -39.85 -3.71 -2.55
N GLY A 376 -38.85 -4.00 -3.42
CA GLY A 376 -38.58 -5.35 -3.89
C GLY A 376 -37.79 -5.39 -5.20
N ASP A 377 -37.39 -6.61 -5.59
CA ASP A 377 -36.50 -6.87 -6.71
C ASP A 377 -37.22 -7.52 -7.92
N ASN A 378 -38.54 -7.46 -7.97
CA ASN A 378 -39.33 -8.00 -9.08
C ASN A 378 -39.47 -7.00 -10.22
N PRO A 379 -39.51 -7.41 -11.49
CA PRO A 379 -39.74 -6.50 -12.61
C PRO A 379 -41.14 -5.85 -12.60
N THR A 380 -42.11 -6.47 -11.92
CA THR A 380 -43.49 -6.00 -11.81
C THR A 380 -43.77 -5.46 -10.43
N LEU A 381 -44.11 -4.19 -10.35
CA LEU A 381 -44.61 -3.54 -9.14
C LEU A 381 -46.14 -3.69 -9.08
N SER A 382 -46.66 -4.32 -8.02
CA SER A 382 -48.09 -4.49 -7.80
C SER A 382 -48.55 -3.55 -6.70
N LEU A 383 -49.40 -2.60 -7.04
CA LEU A 383 -50.02 -1.65 -6.10
C LEU A 383 -51.48 -2.07 -5.91
N ARG A 384 -51.82 -2.52 -4.69
CA ARG A 384 -53.19 -2.99 -4.33
C ARG A 384 -53.82 -2.08 -3.32
N SER A 385 -55.14 -1.83 -3.46
CA SER A 385 -55.93 -1.00 -2.53
C SER A 385 -55.21 0.32 -2.21
N ILE A 386 -54.94 1.11 -3.25
CA ILE A 386 -54.17 2.34 -3.20
C ILE A 386 -54.80 3.32 -2.19
N THR A 387 -53.99 3.81 -1.26
CA THR A 387 -54.35 4.84 -0.27
C THR A 387 -53.58 6.14 -0.56
N PHE A 388 -53.92 7.24 0.10
CA PHE A 388 -53.17 8.48 -0.03
C PHE A 388 -51.69 8.31 0.38
N ASP A 389 -51.39 7.39 1.30
CA ASP A 389 -49.99 7.04 1.68
C ASP A 389 -49.27 6.29 0.55
N SER A 390 -49.97 5.76 -0.43
CA SER A 390 -49.39 5.15 -1.61
C SER A 390 -48.89 6.20 -2.62
N ALA A 391 -49.35 7.45 -2.55
CA ALA A 391 -48.85 8.54 -3.41
C ALA A 391 -47.35 8.76 -3.16
N GLY A 392 -46.62 9.18 -4.19
CA GLY A 392 -45.18 9.41 -4.10
C GLY A 392 -44.43 9.03 -5.39
N THR A 393 -43.11 9.09 -5.35
CA THR A 393 -42.27 8.78 -6.50
C THR A 393 -41.77 7.33 -6.40
N TYR A 394 -42.13 6.57 -7.40
CA TYR A 394 -41.66 5.18 -7.57
C TYR A 394 -40.56 5.14 -8.59
N THR A 395 -39.44 4.57 -8.22
CA THR A 395 -38.26 4.46 -9.07
C THR A 395 -37.91 3.01 -9.30
N CYS A 396 -37.77 2.63 -10.56
CA CYS A 396 -37.16 1.38 -10.97
C CYS A 396 -35.68 1.63 -11.24
N GLU A 397 -34.83 0.86 -10.64
CA GLU A 397 -33.38 0.85 -10.82
C GLU A 397 -32.97 -0.49 -11.45
N ALA A 398 -32.19 -0.40 -12.54
CA ALA A 398 -31.49 -1.53 -13.11
C ALA A 398 -30.01 -1.42 -12.78
N SER A 399 -29.41 -2.46 -12.25
CA SER A 399 -27.99 -2.53 -11.93
C SER A 399 -27.38 -3.85 -12.41
N MET A 400 -26.08 -3.83 -12.65
CA MET A 400 -25.33 -5.03 -13.03
C MET A 400 -24.35 -5.39 -11.94
N PRO A 401 -24.54 -6.51 -11.21
CA PRO A 401 -23.66 -6.92 -10.10
C PRO A 401 -22.21 -7.16 -10.55
N THR A 402 -22.01 -7.61 -11.78
CA THR A 402 -20.70 -7.89 -12.38
C THR A 402 -19.99 -6.64 -12.92
N VAL A 403 -20.74 -5.56 -13.17
CA VAL A 403 -20.23 -4.27 -13.67
C VAL A 403 -20.91 -3.13 -12.88
N PRO A 404 -20.55 -2.93 -11.60
CA PRO A 404 -21.29 -2.05 -10.68
C PRO A 404 -21.47 -0.60 -11.12
N ILE A 405 -20.59 -0.12 -12.02
CA ILE A 405 -20.66 1.26 -12.56
C ILE A 405 -21.82 1.41 -13.56
N LEU A 406 -22.38 0.30 -14.06
CA LEU A 406 -23.41 0.33 -15.07
C LEU A 406 -24.79 0.17 -14.40
N SER A 407 -25.42 1.31 -14.08
CA SER A 407 -26.78 1.38 -13.55
C SER A 407 -27.60 2.44 -14.27
N ARG A 408 -28.92 2.24 -14.29
CA ARG A 408 -29.88 3.20 -14.83
C ARG A 408 -31.12 3.20 -13.95
N THR A 409 -31.80 4.35 -13.90
CA THR A 409 -33.02 4.53 -13.16
C THR A 409 -34.09 5.17 -14.03
N ARG A 410 -35.34 4.84 -13.75
CA ARG A 410 -36.50 5.54 -14.30
C ARG A 410 -37.62 5.59 -13.24
N SER A 411 -38.30 6.72 -13.13
CA SER A 411 -39.31 6.94 -12.12
C SER A 411 -40.62 7.41 -12.72
N PHE A 412 -41.68 7.17 -11.97
CA PHE A 412 -43.01 7.78 -12.20
C PHE A 412 -43.58 8.28 -10.88
N LYS A 413 -44.44 9.28 -10.94
CA LYS A 413 -45.18 9.83 -9.79
C LYS A 413 -46.58 9.29 -9.76
N LEU A 414 -46.93 8.65 -8.64
CA LEU A 414 -48.30 8.19 -8.39
C LEU A 414 -49.11 9.30 -7.69
N LEU A 415 -50.22 9.71 -8.31
CA LEU A 415 -51.19 10.66 -7.79
C LEU A 415 -52.47 9.89 -7.45
N VAL A 416 -52.93 9.97 -6.21
CA VAL A 416 -54.11 9.25 -5.74
C VAL A 416 -55.30 10.21 -5.67
N GLN A 417 -56.23 10.03 -6.60
CA GLN A 417 -57.45 10.85 -6.72
C GLN A 417 -58.52 10.38 -5.75
N GLY A 418 -59.09 11.31 -5.01
CA GLY A 418 -60.16 10.98 -4.06
C GLY A 418 -60.64 12.17 -3.29
N PRO A 419 -61.75 12.01 -2.54
CA PRO A 419 -62.25 13.04 -1.64
C PRO A 419 -61.21 13.38 -0.58
N PRO A 420 -61.21 14.60 -0.04
CA PRO A 420 -60.27 14.96 1.01
C PRO A 420 -60.46 14.13 2.26
N GLU A 421 -59.37 13.83 2.95
CA GLU A 421 -59.31 13.25 4.28
C GLU A 421 -58.85 14.33 5.26
N LEU A 422 -59.61 14.57 6.30
CA LEU A 422 -59.42 15.68 7.24
C LEU A 422 -58.88 15.17 8.57
N ARG A 423 -57.89 15.88 9.12
CA ARG A 423 -57.39 15.71 10.49
C ARG A 423 -57.37 17.06 11.18
N ALA A 424 -57.84 17.11 12.42
CA ALA A 424 -57.94 18.33 13.20
C ALA A 424 -57.15 18.24 14.50
N GLU A 425 -56.56 19.35 14.91
CA GLU A 425 -55.84 19.49 16.17
C GLU A 425 -56.31 20.78 16.88
N GLU A 426 -56.49 20.73 18.21
CA GLU A 426 -56.82 21.90 19.03
C GLU A 426 -55.83 22.07 20.19
N THR A 427 -55.60 23.30 20.61
CA THR A 427 -54.82 23.58 21.80
C THR A 427 -55.61 23.14 23.03
N GLN A 428 -55.01 22.40 23.95
CA GLN A 428 -55.67 21.92 25.18
C GLN A 428 -55.99 23.07 26.10
N PRO A 429 -57.13 22.98 26.84
CA PRO A 429 -57.53 23.99 27.82
C PRO A 429 -56.56 24.08 28.99
N LYS A 430 -56.29 25.30 29.48
CA LYS A 430 -55.33 25.58 30.56
C LYS A 430 -55.72 25.08 31.95
N ALA A 431 -56.94 24.59 32.15
CA ALA A 431 -57.39 24.07 33.42
C ALA A 431 -58.35 22.87 33.20
N GLU A 432 -58.04 21.77 33.88
CA GLU A 432 -58.81 20.51 33.97
C GLU A 432 -60.07 20.39 33.10
N GLY A 433 -59.90 20.19 31.78
CA GLY A 433 -60.95 19.76 30.88
C GLY A 433 -62.03 20.77 30.53
N SER A 434 -61.94 22.02 30.96
CA SER A 434 -63.00 23.06 30.67
C SER A 434 -62.37 24.37 30.18
N TRP A 435 -62.94 24.92 29.11
CA TRP A 435 -62.60 26.24 28.59
C TRP A 435 -63.24 27.33 29.44
N ARG A 436 -62.54 28.47 29.55
CA ARG A 436 -63.12 29.68 30.18
C ARG A 436 -63.47 30.68 29.10
N GLU A 437 -64.53 31.50 29.37
CA GLU A 437 -64.88 32.58 28.45
C GLU A 437 -63.74 33.59 28.36
N GLY A 438 -63.25 33.85 27.11
CA GLY A 438 -62.14 34.72 26.84
C GLY A 438 -60.82 34.01 26.67
N ASP A 439 -60.71 32.69 26.93
CA ASP A 439 -59.52 31.90 26.64
C ASP A 439 -59.24 31.91 25.14
N GLU A 440 -57.95 31.98 24.78
CA GLU A 440 -57.51 31.93 23.39
C GLU A 440 -57.22 30.47 22.99
N VAL A 441 -57.87 30.02 21.93
CA VAL A 441 -57.69 28.69 21.35
C VAL A 441 -57.17 28.80 19.95
N ARG A 442 -56.20 27.98 19.64
CA ARG A 442 -55.67 27.78 18.27
C ARG A 442 -56.15 26.42 17.77
N LEU A 443 -56.88 26.45 16.67
CA LEU A 443 -57.36 25.27 15.95
C LEU A 443 -56.54 25.11 14.69
N ILE A 444 -56.13 23.89 14.39
CA ILE A 444 -55.43 23.57 13.18
C ILE A 444 -56.14 22.45 12.45
N CYS A 445 -56.36 22.69 11.18
CA CYS A 445 -57.01 21.74 10.29
C CYS A 445 -56.02 21.32 9.20
N TYR A 446 -55.83 20.04 9.07
CA TYR A 446 -55.02 19.43 8.05
C TYR A 446 -55.91 18.66 7.08
N ALA A 447 -55.64 18.79 5.78
CA ALA A 447 -56.36 18.00 4.77
C ALA A 447 -55.37 17.41 3.77
N ARG A 448 -55.59 16.18 3.34
CA ARG A 448 -54.88 15.55 2.23
C ARG A 448 -55.87 15.03 1.20
N GLY A 449 -55.46 15.07 -0.05
CA GLY A 449 -56.27 14.62 -1.17
C GLY A 449 -55.71 15.12 -2.49
N TYR A 450 -56.13 14.52 -3.58
CA TYR A 450 -55.74 15.00 -4.91
C TYR A 450 -56.98 15.01 -5.83
N PRO A 451 -57.27 16.11 -6.56
CA PRO A 451 -56.57 17.41 -6.49
C PRO A 451 -56.52 18.03 -5.11
N GLU A 452 -55.53 18.92 -4.88
CA GLU A 452 -55.27 19.56 -3.60
C GLU A 452 -56.54 20.19 -3.02
N PRO A 453 -56.96 19.83 -1.77
CA PRO A 453 -58.19 20.32 -1.19
C PRO A 453 -58.08 21.77 -0.73
N LYS A 454 -59.18 22.50 -0.84
CA LYS A 454 -59.35 23.84 -0.28
C LYS A 454 -59.94 23.75 1.12
N LEU A 455 -59.27 24.38 2.09
CA LEU A 455 -59.75 24.46 3.48
C LEU A 455 -60.55 25.74 3.70
N SER A 456 -61.67 25.63 4.39
CA SER A 456 -62.54 26.75 4.79
C SER A 456 -63.07 26.56 6.22
N TRP A 457 -63.36 27.68 6.91
CA TRP A 457 -63.89 27.72 8.27
C TRP A 457 -65.31 28.27 8.26
N SER A 458 -66.21 27.70 9.08
CA SER A 458 -67.65 28.07 9.10
C SER A 458 -67.89 29.47 9.64
N GLN A 459 -67.00 30.04 10.44
CA GLN A 459 -67.11 31.39 10.98
C GLN A 459 -65.78 32.11 10.95
N LEU A 460 -65.70 33.21 10.22
CA LEU A 460 -64.60 34.17 10.21
C LEU A 460 -64.93 35.36 11.10
N GLY A 461 -65.20 35.13 12.37
CA GLY A 461 -65.45 36.20 13.34
C GLY A 461 -64.15 36.91 13.74
N GLY A 462 -63.61 37.76 12.88
CA GLY A 462 -62.51 38.68 13.22
C GLY A 462 -61.12 38.07 13.34
N SER A 463 -60.96 36.79 13.06
CA SER A 463 -59.63 36.08 13.07
C SER A 463 -59.25 35.67 11.66
N LEU A 464 -58.04 35.99 11.25
CA LEU A 464 -57.47 35.54 9.99
C LEU A 464 -57.11 34.06 10.09
N ALA A 465 -57.60 33.26 9.14
CA ALA A 465 -57.10 31.90 8.96
C ALA A 465 -55.73 31.96 8.27
N GLU A 466 -54.72 31.44 8.93
CA GLU A 466 -53.34 31.43 8.40
C GLU A 466 -52.97 30.03 7.92
N PRO A 467 -52.22 29.92 6.81
CA PRO A 467 -51.64 28.64 6.44
C PRO A 467 -50.68 28.15 7.54
N ALA A 468 -50.84 26.92 7.96
CA ALA A 468 -49.96 26.29 8.93
C ALA A 468 -48.98 25.33 8.20
N PRO A 469 -47.80 25.01 8.76
CA PRO A 469 -46.90 24.06 8.15
C PRO A 469 -47.55 22.67 8.11
N GLY A 470 -47.91 22.20 6.91
CA GLY A 470 -48.37 20.85 6.64
C GLY A 470 -47.16 19.92 6.45
N GLY A 471 -47.28 18.68 6.89
CA GLY A 471 -46.31 17.63 6.49
C GLY A 471 -46.46 17.28 5.02
N GLN A 472 -45.58 16.39 4.49
CA GLN A 472 -45.65 15.96 3.09
C GLN A 472 -47.06 15.54 2.64
N GLY A 473 -47.61 16.23 1.64
CA GLY A 473 -48.92 15.92 1.07
C GLY A 473 -50.13 16.41 1.85
N TRP A 474 -49.94 17.15 2.93
CA TRP A 474 -50.99 17.78 3.70
C TRP A 474 -51.01 19.30 3.49
N VAL A 475 -52.17 19.84 3.20
CA VAL A 475 -52.42 21.28 3.31
C VAL A 475 -53.04 21.55 4.68
N SER A 476 -52.72 22.70 5.26
CA SER A 476 -53.24 23.03 6.60
C SER A 476 -53.61 24.49 6.73
N SER A 477 -54.55 24.75 7.60
CA SER A 477 -55.01 26.09 7.97
C SER A 477 -55.18 26.19 9.48
N SER A 478 -54.66 27.26 10.08
CA SER A 478 -54.85 27.52 11.51
C SER A 478 -55.77 28.73 11.74
N LEU A 479 -56.62 28.64 12.74
CA LEU A 479 -57.51 29.69 13.18
C LEU A 479 -57.33 29.91 14.68
N THR A 480 -56.98 31.14 15.05
CA THR A 480 -56.88 31.54 16.46
C THR A 480 -58.11 32.38 16.82
N LEU A 481 -58.83 32.00 17.87
CA LEU A 481 -60.05 32.67 18.31
C LEU A 481 -60.17 32.65 19.83
N LYS A 482 -61.04 33.55 20.36
CA LYS A 482 -61.39 33.59 21.80
C LYS A 482 -62.66 32.79 22.03
N VAL A 483 -62.59 31.91 23.03
CA VAL A 483 -63.77 31.10 23.43
C VAL A 483 -64.85 32.00 23.95
N THR A 484 -66.07 31.89 23.37
CA THR A 484 -67.28 32.61 23.80
C THR A 484 -68.40 31.62 24.10
N SER A 485 -69.39 32.02 24.88
CA SER A 485 -70.56 31.21 25.18
C SER A 485 -71.34 30.81 23.92
N ALA A 486 -71.26 31.58 22.84
CA ALA A 486 -71.85 31.24 21.55
C ALA A 486 -71.08 30.10 20.86
N LEU A 487 -69.77 30.17 20.87
CA LEU A 487 -68.86 29.12 20.33
C LEU A 487 -69.03 27.78 21.07
N SER A 488 -69.31 27.82 22.36
CA SER A 488 -69.58 26.60 23.15
C SER A 488 -70.89 25.90 22.73
N ARG A 489 -71.86 26.64 22.24
CA ARG A 489 -73.17 26.07 21.79
C ARG A 489 -73.09 25.58 20.33
N ASP A 490 -72.57 26.41 19.48
CA ASP A 490 -72.66 26.22 18.02
C ASP A 490 -71.45 25.47 17.42
N GLY A 491 -70.33 25.45 18.15
CA GLY A 491 -69.05 24.90 17.65
C GLY A 491 -68.52 25.72 16.49
N ILE A 492 -67.34 25.30 16.00
CA ILE A 492 -66.76 25.82 14.76
C ILE A 492 -66.34 24.65 13.89
N SER A 493 -66.59 24.72 12.60
CA SER A 493 -66.18 23.64 11.68
C SER A 493 -65.16 24.10 10.68
N CYS A 494 -64.26 23.19 10.41
CA CYS A 494 -63.34 23.21 9.29
C CYS A 494 -63.87 22.26 8.20
N GLU A 495 -63.91 22.71 6.97
CA GLU A 495 -64.31 21.92 5.80
C GLU A 495 -63.17 21.91 4.75
N ALA A 496 -62.83 20.71 4.31
CA ALA A 496 -61.92 20.48 3.17
C ALA A 496 -62.77 20.07 1.97
N SER A 497 -62.51 20.67 0.80
CA SER A 497 -63.27 20.35 -0.42
C SER A 497 -62.36 20.24 -1.64
N ASN A 498 -62.62 19.26 -2.49
CA ASN A 498 -62.03 19.12 -3.82
C ASN A 498 -63.11 18.60 -4.81
N PRO A 499 -62.79 18.43 -6.14
CA PRO A 499 -63.78 17.94 -7.12
C PRO A 499 -64.36 16.55 -6.83
N TYR A 500 -63.75 15.76 -5.95
CA TYR A 500 -64.17 14.39 -5.63
C TYR A 500 -65.03 14.31 -4.38
N GLY A 501 -65.16 15.39 -3.61
CA GLY A 501 -65.99 15.43 -2.41
C GLY A 501 -65.53 16.46 -1.38
N ASN A 502 -66.15 16.39 -0.22
CA ASN A 502 -65.83 17.23 0.93
C ASN A 502 -65.77 16.37 2.21
N ASP A 503 -64.97 16.83 3.17
CA ASP A 503 -64.90 16.29 4.52
C ASP A 503 -64.92 17.44 5.51
N ARG A 504 -65.57 17.22 6.67
CA ARG A 504 -65.88 18.28 7.67
C ARG A 504 -65.58 17.79 9.06
N HIS A 505 -64.86 18.60 9.83
CA HIS A 505 -64.65 18.38 11.26
C HIS A 505 -65.23 19.53 12.08
N VAL A 506 -65.92 19.22 13.16
CA VAL A 506 -66.55 20.22 14.07
C VAL A 506 -65.80 20.19 15.40
N PHE A 507 -65.25 21.32 15.80
CA PHE A 507 -64.61 21.49 17.10
C PHE A 507 -65.72 21.87 18.10
N HIS A 508 -65.85 21.14 19.22
CA HIS A 508 -66.80 21.37 20.29
C HIS A 508 -66.01 21.80 21.53
N PHE A 509 -66.37 22.98 22.04
CA PHE A 509 -65.84 23.48 23.30
C PHE A 509 -66.75 23.07 24.41
N GLY A 510 -66.36 22.20 25.32
CA GLY A 510 -67.21 21.73 26.44
C GLY A 510 -67.84 22.88 27.26
N THR A 511 -68.44 22.61 28.41
CA THR A 511 -69.03 23.64 29.24
C THR A 511 -68.09 24.74 29.63
N VAL A 512 -68.29 25.96 29.14
CA VAL A 512 -67.49 27.14 29.47
C VAL A 512 -67.86 27.59 30.90
N ALA A 513 -66.88 27.52 31.79
CA ALA A 513 -67.07 28.03 33.15
C ALA A 513 -67.18 29.56 33.12
N PRO A 514 -68.27 30.14 33.75
CA PRO A 514 -68.38 31.59 33.75
C PRO A 514 -67.22 32.28 34.48
N GLN A 515 -66.77 33.41 33.98
CA GLN A 515 -65.74 34.23 34.66
C GLN A 515 -66.28 34.63 36.02
N THR A 516 -65.78 34.12 37.11
CA THR A 516 -65.96 34.66 38.44
C THR A 516 -65.30 36.03 38.51
N SER A 517 -66.16 37.10 38.52
CA SER A 517 -65.61 38.44 38.67
C SER A 517 -64.84 38.55 39.99
N GLN A 518 -63.62 39.03 39.95
CA GLN A 518 -62.76 39.23 41.14
C GLN A 518 -63.40 40.14 42.20
N ALA A 519 -64.51 40.84 41.90
CA ALA A 519 -65.29 41.66 42.85
C ALA A 519 -65.92 40.82 43.96
N GLY A 520 -66.43 39.58 43.69
CA GLY A 520 -67.02 38.73 44.72
C GLY A 520 -66.00 38.18 45.74
N VAL A 521 -64.84 37.92 45.35
CA VAL A 521 -63.79 37.40 46.26
C VAL A 521 -63.24 38.50 47.19
N ALA A 522 -63.16 39.74 46.73
CA ALA A 522 -62.76 40.87 47.59
C ALA A 522 -63.78 41.18 48.67
N VAL A 523 -65.08 41.08 48.36
CA VAL A 523 -66.14 41.29 49.36
C VAL A 523 -66.15 40.19 50.43
N MET A 524 -65.95 38.95 50.04
CA MET A 524 -65.86 37.83 51.00
C MET A 524 -64.60 37.93 51.86
N ALA A 525 -63.46 38.34 51.34
CA ALA A 525 -62.22 38.52 52.11
C ALA A 525 -62.37 39.65 53.14
N VAL A 526 -63.02 40.75 52.80
CA VAL A 526 -63.33 41.85 53.77
C VAL A 526 -64.33 41.41 54.85
N ALA A 527 -65.40 40.67 54.51
CA ALA A 527 -66.37 40.16 55.49
C ALA A 527 -65.72 39.18 56.47
N VAL A 528 -64.82 38.27 56.00
CA VAL A 528 -64.13 37.33 56.87
C VAL A 528 -63.10 38.06 57.76
N SER A 529 -62.40 39.06 57.26
CA SER A 529 -61.41 39.83 58.03
C SER A 529 -62.06 40.66 59.11
N VAL A 530 -63.24 41.28 58.86
CA VAL A 530 -64.06 42.00 59.88
C VAL A 530 -64.61 41.02 60.92
N GLY A 531 -65.10 39.85 60.51
CA GLY A 531 -65.57 38.79 61.41
C GLY A 531 -64.50 38.29 62.37
N VAL A 532 -63.25 38.05 61.86
CA VAL A 532 -62.14 37.63 62.70
C VAL A 532 -61.72 38.75 63.64
N LEU A 533 -61.71 40.00 63.20
CA LEU A 533 -61.36 41.14 64.08
C LEU A 533 -62.37 41.31 65.23
N LEU A 534 -63.67 41.15 64.95
CA LEU A 534 -64.68 41.13 65.99
C LEU A 534 -64.53 39.95 66.97
N PHE A 535 -64.16 38.79 66.48
CA PHE A 535 -63.93 37.62 67.30
C PHE A 535 -62.71 37.81 68.21
N VAL A 536 -61.60 38.40 67.69
CA VAL A 536 -60.40 38.73 68.47
C VAL A 536 -60.75 39.76 69.57
N VAL A 537 -61.47 40.79 69.23
CA VAL A 537 -61.94 41.80 70.19
C VAL A 537 -62.83 41.17 71.27
N ALA A 538 -63.79 40.30 70.92
CA ALA A 538 -64.60 39.58 71.87
C ALA A 538 -63.83 38.63 72.77
N ALA A 539 -62.81 37.93 72.20
CA ALA A 539 -61.89 37.06 72.95
C ALA A 539 -61.01 37.84 73.94
N PHE A 540 -60.52 39.02 73.50
CA PHE A 540 -59.76 39.92 74.37
C PHE A 540 -60.63 40.51 75.50
N TYR A 541 -61.92 40.78 75.26
CA TYR A 541 -62.87 41.23 76.26
C TYR A 541 -63.25 40.12 77.26
N CYS A 542 -63.35 38.87 76.83
CA CYS A 542 -63.51 37.70 77.68
C CYS A 542 -62.32 37.37 78.54
N MET A 543 -61.07 37.54 78.02
CA MET A 543 -59.85 37.27 78.76
C MET A 543 -59.57 38.31 79.87
N ARG A 544 -60.10 39.53 79.79
CA ARG A 544 -59.98 40.58 80.82
C ARG A 544 -60.88 40.40 82.04
N ARG A 545 -61.78 39.43 82.03
CA ARG A 545 -62.86 39.30 83.13
C ARG A 545 -62.68 38.08 84.02
N LYS A 546 -61.71 37.22 83.89
CA LYS A 546 -61.51 36.15 84.93
C LYS A 546 -60.03 35.98 85.26
N GLY A 547 -59.68 36.41 86.44
CA GLY A 547 -58.43 36.08 87.10
C GLY A 547 -58.39 34.64 87.59
N GLN A 548 -57.26 34.12 87.54
CA GLN A 548 -56.52 33.08 88.23
C GLN A 548 -57.28 32.03 89.09
N PRO A 549 -56.66 30.93 89.52
CA PRO A 549 -55.57 30.13 89.00
C PRO A 549 -55.83 28.60 89.10
N GLY A 550 -54.91 27.79 88.65
CA GLY A 550 -54.79 26.41 89.14
C GLY A 550 -54.25 25.36 88.21
N CYS A 551 -52.99 25.17 88.36
CA CYS A 551 -52.17 23.99 88.46
C CYS A 551 -52.47 22.66 87.74
N CYS A 552 -51.37 22.18 87.28
CA CYS A 552 -50.86 20.79 87.23
C CYS A 552 -51.09 19.96 85.98
N ARG A 553 -50.12 19.62 85.31
CA ARG A 553 -49.01 18.70 85.39
C ARG A 553 -49.16 17.48 84.47
N ARG A 554 -48.14 17.30 83.71
CA ARG A 554 -47.49 16.03 83.27
C ARG A 554 -48.30 15.09 82.35
N GLY A 555 -47.69 14.55 81.39
CA GLY A 555 -46.44 13.86 81.04
C GLY A 555 -46.54 13.42 79.63
N GLU A 556 -45.52 13.58 79.07
CA GLU A 556 -44.47 12.66 78.63
C GLU A 556 -44.81 11.66 77.56
N LYS A 557 -43.98 11.80 76.53
CA LYS A 557 -43.33 10.74 75.69
C LYS A 557 -44.20 10.05 74.67
N GLY A 558 -43.82 9.92 73.49
CA GLY A 558 -42.64 9.45 72.87
C GLY A 558 -42.82 9.36 71.35
N SER A 559 -41.77 9.63 70.79
CA SER A 559 -41.38 9.34 69.37
C SER A 559 -41.32 7.83 69.11
N PRO A 560 -40.87 7.43 68.01
CA PRO A 560 -41.10 7.62 66.58
C PRO A 560 -41.21 6.26 65.85
N PRO A 561 -40.65 6.13 64.67
CA PRO A 561 -41.24 5.63 63.45
C PRO A 561 -41.05 4.11 63.31
N PRO A 562 -41.03 3.43 62.29
CA PRO A 562 -40.51 3.54 60.95
C PRO A 562 -41.23 2.67 59.87
N GLY A 563 -40.68 2.65 58.73
CA GLY A 563 -40.41 1.39 58.03
C GLY A 563 -40.80 1.29 56.57
N GLU A 564 -39.81 1.47 55.73
CA GLU A 564 -39.66 0.66 54.52
C GLU A 564 -39.73 -0.85 54.82
N PRO A 565 -39.98 -1.69 53.87
CA PRO A 565 -38.91 -2.27 53.05
C PRO A 565 -39.32 -2.52 51.59
N GLU A 566 -38.39 -2.33 50.70
CA GLU A 566 -37.38 -3.26 50.18
C GLU A 566 -37.88 -4.51 49.45
N LEU A 567 -37.16 -4.69 48.38
CA LEU A 567 -36.67 -5.88 47.69
C LEU A 567 -37.52 -6.39 46.52
N SER A 568 -36.98 -6.81 45.42
CA SER A 568 -35.57 -7.17 45.07
C SER A 568 -35.48 -7.58 43.62
N HIS A 569 -34.28 -7.45 43.09
CA HIS A 569 -33.53 -8.33 42.18
C HIS A 569 -34.09 -8.64 40.79
N SER A 570 -33.38 -8.74 39.80
CA SER A 570 -31.96 -9.00 39.46
C SER A 570 -31.81 -8.76 37.97
N GLY A 571 -30.81 -8.32 37.44
CA GLY A 571 -29.49 -8.82 37.35
C GLY A 571 -29.04 -8.72 35.92
N SER A 572 -27.83 -8.21 35.78
CA SER A 572 -26.76 -8.75 34.91
C SER A 572 -26.95 -8.56 33.41
N GLU A 573 -26.06 -8.13 32.59
CA GLU A 573 -24.58 -8.01 32.64
C GLU A 573 -24.09 -7.05 31.56
N ARG A 574 -23.02 -6.40 31.84
CA ARG A 574 -22.05 -5.81 30.90
C ARG A 574 -21.28 -6.92 30.17
N PRO A 575 -20.48 -6.70 29.11
CA PRO A 575 -19.32 -5.80 29.12
C PRO A 575 -19.10 -4.98 27.84
N GLU A 576 -18.45 -3.87 27.94
CA GLU A 576 -17.03 -3.54 27.59
C GLU A 576 -16.68 -3.81 26.13
N GLN A 577 -15.98 -3.05 25.41
CA GLN A 577 -14.94 -2.06 25.56
C GLN A 577 -14.62 -1.46 24.20
N THR A 578 -14.11 -0.43 24.16
CA THR A 578 -12.92 0.40 23.85
C THR A 578 -13.11 1.13 22.55
N GLY A 579 -12.93 2.38 22.44
CA GLY A 579 -11.93 3.25 23.00
C GLY A 579 -11.07 3.84 21.92
N LEU A 580 -10.77 5.04 22.04
CA LEU A 580 -9.68 5.89 21.55
C LEU A 580 -10.01 6.79 20.35
N LEU A 581 -10.30 8.05 20.64
CA LEU A 581 -9.39 9.21 20.83
C LEU A 581 -8.89 9.78 19.50
N VAL A 582 -9.40 10.90 19.10
CA VAL A 582 -9.07 12.29 19.51
C VAL A 582 -7.75 12.77 18.99
N GLY A 583 -7.78 13.92 18.41
CA GLY A 583 -6.62 14.72 18.13
C GLY A 583 -6.91 15.91 17.22
N SER A 584 -7.61 16.89 17.72
CA SER A 584 -7.61 18.25 17.21
C SER A 584 -6.33 18.97 17.57
N ALA A 585 -5.83 19.83 16.67
CA ALA A 585 -5.32 21.18 16.93
C ALA A 585 -4.68 21.67 15.62
N SER A 586 -5.28 22.60 14.87
CA SER A 586 -5.21 24.06 15.05
C SER A 586 -3.83 24.66 14.85
N GLY A 587 -3.80 25.58 13.91
CA GLY A 587 -2.93 26.76 13.87
C GLY A 587 -1.78 26.63 12.89
N GLY A 588 -1.75 27.35 11.83
CA GLY A 588 -1.69 28.74 11.72
C GLY A 588 -0.54 29.13 10.82
N ALA A 589 -0.90 29.77 9.72
CA ALA A 589 -0.28 30.95 9.16
C ALA A 589 1.13 30.95 8.51
N ARG A 590 1.09 31.27 7.22
CA ARG A 590 1.72 32.37 6.51
C ARG A 590 3.07 32.22 5.81
N HIS A 591 2.98 32.64 4.56
CA HIS A 591 4.01 33.27 3.70
C HIS A 591 5.15 32.36 3.21
N GLY A 592 5.50 32.34 1.98
CA GLY A 592 5.42 33.24 0.85
C GLY A 592 6.31 32.75 -0.26
N SER A 593 5.82 32.97 -1.47
CA SER A 593 6.50 33.58 -2.59
C SER A 593 7.64 32.88 -3.33
N ARG A 594 7.37 32.68 -4.63
CA ARG A 594 8.31 32.78 -5.78
C ARG A 594 9.33 31.62 -5.92
N GLY A 595 9.55 31.06 -7.02
CA GLY A 595 9.26 31.34 -8.42
C GLY A 595 10.27 30.63 -9.27
N PHE A 596 9.93 30.41 -10.53
CA PHE A 596 10.84 30.07 -11.64
C PHE A 596 11.63 28.77 -11.51
N GLY A 597 11.72 27.95 -12.44
CA GLY A 597 11.63 27.96 -13.90
C GLY A 597 12.25 26.70 -14.41
N ASP A 598 11.72 26.29 -15.48
CA ASP A 598 12.31 25.73 -16.69
C ASP A 598 13.28 24.55 -16.67
N GLU A 599 12.82 23.63 -17.46
CA GLU A 599 13.52 22.96 -18.57
C GLU A 599 14.55 21.86 -18.23
N CYS A 600 14.26 20.73 -18.54
CA CYS A 600 14.53 19.82 -19.64
C CYS A 600 13.92 18.45 -19.35
#